data_86496c1398493c5cab00aaaada6b3df8
#
_entry.id   86496c1398493c5cab00aaaada6b3df8
#
_cell.length_a   1.000
_cell.length_b   1.000
_cell.length_c   1.000
_cell.angle_alpha   90.00
_cell.angle_beta   90.00
_cell.angle_gamma   90.00
#
_symmetry.space_group_name_H-M   'P 1'
#
loop_
_entity.id
_entity.type
_entity.pdbx_description
1 polymer ?
#
loop_
_entity_poly.entity_id
_entity_poly.type
_entity_poly.pdbx_seq_one_letter_code
_entity_poly.pdbx_strand_id
1 'polypeptide(L)'
;MTMLTCKPACELPVTKEENRWLVQDLWAEEAVGVIGAEPKSMKSYFALELAVAVASGVPCLRRFPVARRGRVLLYAAEDPLHVVRRRLEGICAASGIGIKDLDVYVITDPTLRLDLEGVRRSLDAAITGLRPRFLILDPFVRLHRIDENASGEVAPLLAFLRELQRRHGLAVLVVHHSKKGAGHMRAGQALRGSSEFHAWGDSNAYIKRTGDDTVTLTVEHRAAPSIPPLTLELATNRVGVALRVVDRSTPSVEPPSSIDERIIAILAESQEPIPFPKLRGQCRARSATVHQRLAALTLAGRVSKSPLGYRLVGGVQELQTRHEEDLDDPDSP
;
A
#
# COMPACT_ATOMS: atom_id res chain seq x y z
N MET A 1 9.70 -26.49 -36.61
CA MET A 1 9.98 -25.06 -36.28
C MET A 1 8.66 -24.36 -36.06
N THR A 2 8.40 -23.87 -34.87
CA THR A 2 7.21 -23.07 -34.62
C THR A 2 7.42 -21.68 -35.16
N MET A 3 6.62 -21.26 -36.16
CA MET A 3 6.70 -19.92 -36.74
C MET A 3 6.18 -18.89 -35.69
N LEU A 4 6.89 -17.76 -35.59
CA LEU A 4 6.40 -16.65 -34.74
C LEU A 4 5.17 -16.01 -35.40
N THR A 5 4.12 -15.79 -34.61
CA THR A 5 2.93 -15.08 -35.07
C THR A 5 3.17 -13.58 -34.93
N CYS A 6 3.10 -12.84 -36.04
CA CYS A 6 3.25 -11.39 -36.08
C CYS A 6 1.96 -10.74 -36.56
N LYS A 7 1.62 -9.58 -35.98
CA LYS A 7 0.48 -8.74 -36.40
C LYS A 7 0.96 -7.30 -36.59
N PRO A 8 0.40 -6.55 -37.54
CA PRO A 8 0.60 -5.11 -37.63
C PRO A 8 0.15 -4.43 -36.33
N ALA A 9 0.83 -3.38 -35.92
CA ALA A 9 0.51 -2.65 -34.68
C ALA A 9 -0.93 -2.07 -34.70
N CYS A 10 -1.42 -1.68 -35.87
CA CYS A 10 -2.79 -1.15 -36.05
C CYS A 10 -3.90 -2.23 -35.86
N GLU A 11 -3.55 -3.51 -35.90
CA GLU A 11 -4.48 -4.63 -35.65
C GLU A 11 -4.47 -5.10 -34.20
N LEU A 12 -3.64 -4.50 -33.35
CA LEU A 12 -3.64 -4.82 -31.92
C LEU A 12 -4.94 -4.35 -31.27
N PRO A 13 -5.50 -5.13 -30.32
CA PRO A 13 -6.73 -4.75 -29.66
C PRO A 13 -6.56 -3.45 -28.86
N VAL A 14 -7.53 -2.55 -28.99
CA VAL A 14 -7.62 -1.33 -28.18
C VAL A 14 -8.48 -1.62 -26.95
N THR A 15 -7.90 -1.51 -25.77
CA THR A 15 -8.65 -1.61 -24.51
C THR A 15 -9.31 -0.29 -24.21
N LYS A 16 -10.64 -0.29 -24.01
CA LYS A 16 -11.36 0.90 -23.57
C LYS A 16 -10.94 1.28 -22.15
N GLU A 17 -10.90 2.58 -21.83
CA GLU A 17 -10.54 3.09 -20.49
C GLU A 17 -11.39 2.46 -19.36
N GLU A 18 -12.68 2.24 -19.60
CA GLU A 18 -13.60 1.59 -18.66
C GLU A 18 -13.22 0.15 -18.30
N ASN A 19 -12.44 -0.53 -19.16
CA ASN A 19 -11.98 -1.89 -18.96
C ASN A 19 -10.51 -1.97 -18.52
N ARG A 20 -9.90 -0.86 -18.16
CA ARG A 20 -8.50 -0.81 -17.70
C ARG A 20 -8.31 -1.51 -16.35
N TRP A 21 -9.32 -1.53 -15.51
CA TRP A 21 -9.22 -1.90 -14.12
C TRP A 21 -10.00 -3.18 -13.78
N LEU A 22 -9.35 -4.10 -13.09
CA LEU A 22 -10.01 -5.19 -12.37
C LEU A 22 -10.68 -4.63 -11.10
N VAL A 23 -9.93 -3.84 -10.33
CA VAL A 23 -10.41 -3.01 -9.23
C VAL A 23 -9.87 -1.62 -9.45
N GLN A 24 -10.75 -0.64 -9.62
CA GLN A 24 -10.37 0.72 -10.00
C GLN A 24 -9.26 1.27 -9.09
N ASP A 25 -8.24 1.85 -9.69
CA ASP A 25 -7.10 2.49 -9.03
C ASP A 25 -6.26 1.59 -8.11
N LEU A 26 -6.66 0.32 -7.88
CA LEU A 26 -5.93 -0.62 -7.03
C LEU A 26 -5.26 -1.75 -7.81
N TRP A 27 -5.91 -2.27 -8.87
CA TRP A 27 -5.38 -3.39 -9.65
C TRP A 27 -5.87 -3.33 -11.09
N ALA A 28 -4.93 -3.35 -12.04
CA ALA A 28 -5.30 -3.30 -13.45
C ALA A 28 -5.87 -4.64 -13.94
N GLU A 29 -6.69 -4.59 -14.99
CA GLU A 29 -7.24 -5.77 -15.65
C GLU A 29 -6.11 -6.62 -16.23
N GLU A 30 -6.20 -7.94 -16.05
CA GLU A 30 -5.18 -8.89 -16.50
C GLU A 30 -3.76 -8.57 -16.04
N ALA A 31 -3.59 -7.79 -14.96
CA ALA A 31 -2.28 -7.46 -14.43
C ALA A 31 -1.71 -8.58 -13.59
N VAL A 32 -0.40 -8.80 -13.68
CA VAL A 32 0.34 -9.52 -12.65
C VAL A 32 0.92 -8.54 -11.65
N GLY A 33 1.13 -8.96 -10.42
CA GLY A 33 1.81 -8.12 -9.44
C GLY A 33 1.90 -8.69 -8.04
N VAL A 34 2.42 -7.87 -7.15
CA VAL A 34 2.81 -8.28 -5.81
C VAL A 34 2.16 -7.41 -4.74
N ILE A 35 1.66 -8.03 -3.66
CA ILE A 35 1.47 -7.33 -2.39
C ILE A 35 2.70 -7.56 -1.53
N GLY A 36 3.51 -6.52 -1.36
CA GLY A 36 4.72 -6.53 -0.56
C GLY A 36 4.55 -5.88 0.81
N ALA A 37 4.94 -6.58 1.89
CA ALA A 37 4.92 -6.00 3.22
C ALA A 37 5.68 -6.84 4.25
N GLU A 38 6.00 -6.26 5.40
CA GLU A 38 6.55 -7.00 6.54
C GLU A 38 5.55 -8.03 7.10
N PRO A 39 6.01 -9.04 7.84
CA PRO A 39 5.12 -9.96 8.53
C PRO A 39 4.10 -9.23 9.43
N LYS A 40 2.87 -9.75 9.53
CA LYS A 40 1.79 -9.20 10.38
C LYS A 40 1.35 -7.77 10.02
N SER A 41 1.46 -7.36 8.75
CA SER A 41 1.07 -6.05 8.24
C SER A 41 -0.20 -6.08 7.36
N MET A 42 -1.12 -6.99 7.65
CA MET A 42 -2.45 -7.06 7.00
C MET A 42 -2.44 -7.41 5.50
N LYS A 43 -1.34 -7.96 4.94
CA LYS A 43 -1.26 -8.37 3.52
C LYS A 43 -2.40 -9.26 3.07
N SER A 44 -2.58 -10.37 3.81
CA SER A 44 -3.62 -11.35 3.51
C SER A 44 -5.03 -10.76 3.62
N TYR A 45 -5.27 -9.83 4.56
CA TYR A 45 -6.54 -9.11 4.61
C TYR A 45 -6.78 -8.28 3.36
N PHE A 46 -5.79 -7.54 2.88
CA PHE A 46 -5.93 -6.75 1.65
C PHE A 46 -6.11 -7.65 0.41
N ALA A 47 -5.40 -8.77 0.33
CA ALA A 47 -5.61 -9.75 -0.73
C ALA A 47 -7.05 -10.32 -0.72
N LEU A 48 -7.60 -10.59 0.47
CA LEU A 48 -8.98 -11.07 0.63
C LEU A 48 -10.02 -9.96 0.35
N GLU A 49 -9.76 -8.69 0.66
CA GLU A 49 -10.60 -7.55 0.26
C GLU A 49 -10.73 -7.47 -1.28
N LEU A 50 -9.60 -7.61 -2.00
CA LEU A 50 -9.60 -7.68 -3.46
C LEU A 50 -10.37 -8.91 -3.97
N ALA A 51 -10.18 -10.08 -3.33
CA ALA A 51 -10.89 -11.30 -3.68
C ALA A 51 -12.41 -11.15 -3.56
N VAL A 52 -12.88 -10.62 -2.42
CA VAL A 52 -14.32 -10.41 -2.17
C VAL A 52 -14.88 -9.39 -3.17
N ALA A 53 -14.18 -8.29 -3.41
CA ALA A 53 -14.62 -7.26 -4.34
C ALA A 53 -14.77 -7.83 -5.77
N VAL A 54 -13.75 -8.51 -6.29
CA VAL A 54 -13.79 -9.10 -7.65
C VAL A 54 -14.86 -10.17 -7.76
N ALA A 55 -15.00 -11.03 -6.76
CA ALA A 55 -15.95 -12.14 -6.80
C ALA A 55 -17.42 -11.69 -6.71
N SER A 56 -17.69 -10.61 -5.98
CA SER A 56 -19.06 -10.13 -5.75
C SER A 56 -19.45 -8.92 -6.62
N GLY A 57 -18.46 -8.13 -7.07
CA GLY A 57 -18.69 -6.86 -7.75
C GLY A 57 -18.94 -5.67 -6.81
N VAL A 58 -18.87 -5.87 -5.48
CA VAL A 58 -18.94 -4.74 -4.53
C VAL A 58 -17.64 -3.93 -4.56
N PRO A 59 -17.68 -2.63 -4.26
CA PRO A 59 -16.47 -1.82 -4.21
C PRO A 59 -15.46 -2.36 -3.18
N CYS A 60 -14.21 -2.57 -3.60
CA CYS A 60 -13.12 -2.97 -2.71
C CYS A 60 -12.92 -1.89 -1.63
N LEU A 61 -12.71 -2.31 -0.38
CA LEU A 61 -12.64 -1.41 0.78
C LEU A 61 -13.86 -0.46 0.89
N ARG A 62 -15.03 -0.84 0.29
CA ARG A 62 -16.27 -0.05 0.19
C ARG A 62 -16.10 1.30 -0.52
N ARG A 63 -15.02 1.45 -1.30
CA ARG A 63 -14.62 2.71 -1.96
C ARG A 63 -14.25 2.55 -3.43
N PHE A 64 -13.55 1.48 -3.81
CA PHE A 64 -12.94 1.30 -5.13
C PHE A 64 -13.78 0.38 -5.99
N PRO A 65 -14.46 0.89 -7.04
CA PRO A 65 -15.37 0.11 -7.88
C PRO A 65 -14.70 -1.08 -8.58
N VAL A 66 -15.49 -2.10 -8.83
CA VAL A 66 -15.18 -3.24 -9.68
C VAL A 66 -16.07 -3.17 -10.91
N ALA A 67 -15.48 -2.95 -12.08
CA ALA A 67 -16.25 -2.78 -13.32
C ALA A 67 -17.02 -4.06 -13.69
N ARG A 68 -16.43 -5.22 -13.47
CA ARG A 68 -17.01 -6.51 -13.81
C ARG A 68 -16.59 -7.58 -12.81
N ARG A 69 -17.56 -8.20 -12.14
CA ARG A 69 -17.32 -9.33 -11.24
C ARG A 69 -16.85 -10.58 -11.99
N GLY A 70 -16.17 -11.48 -11.30
CA GLY A 70 -15.75 -12.78 -11.84
C GLY A 70 -15.17 -13.67 -10.76
N ARG A 71 -15.03 -14.95 -11.08
CA ARG A 71 -14.46 -15.95 -10.17
C ARG A 71 -13.07 -15.59 -9.71
N VAL A 72 -12.80 -15.92 -8.45
CA VAL A 72 -11.46 -15.79 -7.86
C VAL A 72 -10.98 -17.17 -7.44
N LEU A 73 -9.75 -17.51 -7.82
CA LEU A 73 -9.04 -18.70 -7.33
C LEU A 73 -8.00 -18.25 -6.31
N LEU A 74 -8.12 -18.75 -5.08
CA LEU A 74 -7.29 -18.37 -3.94
C LEU A 74 -6.49 -19.57 -3.42
N TYR A 75 -5.20 -19.41 -3.21
CA TYR A 75 -4.38 -20.29 -2.40
C TYR A 75 -3.84 -19.52 -1.19
N ALA A 76 -4.23 -19.95 0.03
CA ALA A 76 -3.81 -19.37 1.29
C ALA A 76 -3.04 -20.43 2.11
N ALA A 77 -1.72 -20.45 1.98
CA ALA A 77 -0.87 -21.53 2.49
C ALA A 77 -0.57 -21.46 3.99
N GLU A 78 -0.67 -20.29 4.60
CA GLU A 78 -0.27 -20.11 6.01
C GLU A 78 -1.44 -20.16 6.99
N ASP A 79 -2.63 -19.82 6.53
CA ASP A 79 -3.82 -19.81 7.39
C ASP A 79 -4.62 -21.12 7.28
N PRO A 80 -5.10 -21.70 8.40
CA PRO A 80 -6.08 -22.78 8.36
C PRO A 80 -7.35 -22.36 7.63
N LEU A 81 -7.99 -23.30 6.90
CA LEU A 81 -9.16 -23.00 6.07
C LEU A 81 -10.32 -22.34 6.83
N HIS A 82 -10.51 -22.68 8.10
CA HIS A 82 -11.56 -22.05 8.94
C HIS A 82 -11.22 -20.59 9.25
N VAL A 83 -9.93 -20.21 9.33
CA VAL A 83 -9.49 -18.82 9.51
C VAL A 83 -9.71 -18.03 8.23
N VAL A 84 -9.34 -18.59 7.08
CA VAL A 84 -9.62 -17.99 5.75
C VAL A 84 -11.12 -17.73 5.59
N ARG A 85 -11.96 -18.74 5.89
CA ARG A 85 -13.42 -18.62 5.84
C ARG A 85 -13.92 -17.50 6.75
N ARG A 86 -13.49 -17.45 8.01
CA ARG A 86 -13.92 -16.42 8.98
C ARG A 86 -13.54 -15.00 8.51
N ARG A 87 -12.35 -14.84 7.91
CA ARG A 87 -11.95 -13.54 7.35
C ARG A 87 -12.83 -13.15 6.18
N LEU A 88 -13.10 -14.07 5.24
CA LEU A 88 -14.02 -13.83 4.13
C LEU A 88 -15.42 -13.45 4.63
N GLU A 89 -15.96 -14.16 5.64
CA GLU A 89 -17.26 -13.85 6.27
C GLU A 89 -17.27 -12.44 6.87
N GLY A 90 -16.20 -12.02 7.55
CA GLY A 90 -16.07 -10.68 8.11
C GLY A 90 -16.07 -9.58 7.04
N ILE A 91 -15.34 -9.79 5.93
CA ILE A 91 -15.28 -8.85 4.80
C ILE A 91 -16.63 -8.81 4.06
N CYS A 92 -17.25 -9.96 3.82
CA CYS A 92 -18.58 -10.05 3.23
C CYS A 92 -19.62 -9.28 4.05
N ALA A 93 -19.64 -9.48 5.37
CA ALA A 93 -20.55 -8.79 6.27
C ALA A 93 -20.33 -7.27 6.26
N ALA A 94 -19.07 -6.82 6.23
CA ALA A 94 -18.74 -5.40 6.09
C ALA A 94 -19.20 -4.79 4.77
N SER A 95 -19.33 -5.62 3.72
CA SER A 95 -19.74 -5.23 2.37
C SER A 95 -21.24 -5.50 2.10
N GLY A 96 -21.98 -5.97 3.09
CA GLY A 96 -23.43 -6.23 2.98
C GLY A 96 -23.79 -7.42 2.10
N ILE A 97 -22.89 -8.41 1.95
CA ILE A 97 -23.13 -9.62 1.13
C ILE A 97 -23.03 -10.89 1.96
N GLY A 98 -23.71 -11.95 1.51
CA GLY A 98 -23.62 -13.27 2.11
C GLY A 98 -22.40 -14.06 1.57
N ILE A 99 -21.76 -14.85 2.45
CA ILE A 99 -20.66 -15.75 2.01
C ILE A 99 -21.10 -16.75 0.94
N LYS A 100 -22.40 -17.10 0.89
CA LYS A 100 -22.97 -18.02 -0.10
C LYS A 100 -23.02 -17.45 -1.51
N ASP A 101 -23.01 -16.11 -1.62
CA ASP A 101 -23.06 -15.37 -2.89
C ASP A 101 -21.66 -15.04 -3.42
N LEU A 102 -20.62 -15.50 -2.73
CA LEU A 102 -19.24 -15.20 -3.03
C LEU A 102 -18.62 -16.25 -3.96
N ASP A 103 -18.25 -15.85 -5.18
CA ASP A 103 -17.66 -16.73 -6.20
C ASP A 103 -16.13 -16.85 -6.03
N VAL A 104 -15.69 -17.23 -4.81
CA VAL A 104 -14.29 -17.50 -4.45
C VAL A 104 -14.09 -18.99 -4.26
N TYR A 105 -13.15 -19.55 -5.02
CA TYR A 105 -12.71 -20.96 -4.92
C TYR A 105 -11.36 -21.00 -4.21
N VAL A 106 -11.22 -21.85 -3.21
CA VAL A 106 -9.99 -22.01 -2.43
C VAL A 106 -9.33 -23.33 -2.79
N ILE A 107 -8.05 -23.26 -3.16
CA ILE A 107 -7.22 -24.48 -3.32
C ILE A 107 -6.99 -25.04 -1.92
N THR A 108 -7.43 -26.25 -1.67
CA THR A 108 -7.36 -26.92 -0.35
C THR A 108 -6.18 -27.89 -0.23
N ASP A 109 -5.40 -28.07 -1.31
CA ASP A 109 -4.19 -28.87 -1.29
C ASP A 109 -3.21 -28.31 -0.25
N PRO A 110 -2.62 -29.16 0.60
CA PRO A 110 -1.75 -28.71 1.70
C PRO A 110 -0.45 -28.09 1.19
N THR A 111 -0.05 -28.39 -0.05
CA THR A 111 1.17 -27.86 -0.66
C THR A 111 0.94 -27.58 -2.15
N LEU A 112 1.29 -26.37 -2.58
CA LEU A 112 1.30 -25.97 -3.99
C LEU A 112 2.73 -25.60 -4.39
N ARG A 113 3.45 -26.52 -5.04
CA ARG A 113 4.86 -26.41 -5.39
C ARG A 113 5.04 -26.06 -6.87
N LEU A 114 5.13 -24.77 -7.18
CA LEU A 114 5.26 -24.28 -8.58
C LEU A 114 6.65 -24.53 -9.20
N ASP A 115 7.61 -24.95 -8.43
CA ASP A 115 8.90 -25.46 -8.90
C ASP A 115 8.79 -26.90 -9.46
N LEU A 116 7.63 -27.56 -9.31
CA LEU A 116 7.32 -28.89 -9.83
C LEU A 116 6.40 -28.80 -11.04
N GLU A 117 6.84 -29.33 -12.17
CA GLU A 117 6.10 -29.31 -13.45
C GLU A 117 4.70 -29.94 -13.37
N GLY A 118 4.53 -31.05 -12.63
CA GLY A 118 3.24 -31.69 -12.42
C GLY A 118 2.24 -30.78 -11.72
N VAL A 119 2.69 -29.98 -10.73
CA VAL A 119 1.85 -29.05 -10.00
C VAL A 119 1.48 -27.83 -10.86
N ARG A 120 2.40 -27.36 -11.72
CA ARG A 120 2.09 -26.32 -12.72
C ARG A 120 0.97 -26.76 -13.66
N ARG A 121 1.02 -28.01 -14.17
CA ARG A 121 -0.05 -28.57 -15.01
C ARG A 121 -1.37 -28.68 -14.27
N SER A 122 -1.37 -29.09 -12.99
CA SER A 122 -2.58 -29.18 -12.18
C SER A 122 -3.21 -27.79 -11.95
N LEU A 123 -2.39 -26.77 -11.69
CA LEU A 123 -2.87 -25.39 -11.54
C LEU A 123 -3.45 -24.87 -12.87
N ASP A 124 -2.79 -25.09 -13.99
CA ASP A 124 -3.27 -24.71 -15.33
C ASP A 124 -4.61 -25.39 -15.66
N ALA A 125 -4.75 -26.68 -15.35
CA ALA A 125 -6.00 -27.41 -15.51
C ALA A 125 -7.14 -26.87 -14.63
N ALA A 126 -6.85 -26.51 -13.37
CA ALA A 126 -7.82 -25.90 -12.47
C ALA A 126 -8.27 -24.52 -12.99
N ILE A 127 -7.35 -23.71 -13.49
CA ILE A 127 -7.65 -22.40 -14.11
C ILE A 127 -8.50 -22.60 -15.36
N THR A 128 -8.16 -23.57 -16.22
CA THR A 128 -8.93 -23.91 -17.43
C THR A 128 -10.37 -24.29 -17.11
N GLY A 129 -10.57 -25.11 -16.06
CA GLY A 129 -11.90 -25.56 -15.65
C GLY A 129 -12.75 -24.49 -14.98
N LEU A 130 -12.14 -23.71 -14.07
CA LEU A 130 -12.83 -22.67 -13.30
C LEU A 130 -12.98 -21.35 -14.06
N ARG A 131 -12.05 -21.03 -14.96
CA ARG A 131 -11.96 -19.75 -15.69
C ARG A 131 -12.03 -18.54 -14.74
N PRO A 132 -11.14 -18.47 -13.72
CA PRO A 132 -11.13 -17.34 -12.82
C PRO A 132 -10.68 -16.07 -13.53
N ARG A 133 -11.16 -14.91 -13.10
CA ARG A 133 -10.62 -13.60 -13.50
C ARG A 133 -9.42 -13.19 -12.68
N PHE A 134 -9.28 -13.77 -11.49
CA PHE A 134 -8.25 -13.40 -10.55
C PHE A 134 -7.69 -14.62 -9.84
N LEU A 135 -6.37 -14.79 -9.87
CA LEU A 135 -5.62 -15.78 -9.13
C LEU A 135 -4.85 -15.09 -8.01
N ILE A 136 -5.03 -15.54 -6.77
CA ILE A 136 -4.34 -15.02 -5.59
C ILE A 136 -3.53 -16.14 -4.95
N LEU A 137 -2.23 -15.90 -4.75
CA LEU A 137 -1.27 -16.84 -4.18
C LEU A 137 -0.63 -16.22 -2.93
N ASP A 138 -0.97 -16.71 -1.74
CA ASP A 138 -0.57 -16.15 -0.44
C ASP A 138 0.06 -17.21 0.48
N PRO A 139 1.34 -17.08 0.83
CA PRO A 139 2.39 -16.24 0.25
C PRO A 139 3.29 -16.98 -0.76
N PHE A 140 4.08 -16.25 -1.55
CA PHE A 140 5.00 -16.79 -2.55
C PHE A 140 6.00 -17.79 -1.97
N VAL A 141 6.56 -17.53 -0.81
CA VAL A 141 7.56 -18.39 -0.13
C VAL A 141 7.07 -19.82 0.11
N ARG A 142 5.76 -20.06 0.07
CA ARG A 142 5.16 -21.40 0.23
C ARG A 142 4.96 -22.15 -1.10
N LEU A 143 5.20 -21.47 -2.23
CA LEU A 143 4.98 -22.04 -3.56
C LEU A 143 6.20 -22.76 -4.15
N HIS A 144 7.33 -22.80 -3.44
CA HIS A 144 8.59 -23.31 -3.98
C HIS A 144 9.60 -23.67 -2.89
N ARG A 145 10.73 -24.23 -3.31
CA ARG A 145 11.94 -24.45 -2.47
C ARG A 145 13.21 -23.89 -3.12
N ILE A 146 13.08 -22.79 -3.89
CA ILE A 146 14.19 -22.09 -4.51
C ILE A 146 14.75 -21.02 -3.57
N ASP A 147 15.95 -20.51 -3.89
CA ASP A 147 16.48 -19.30 -3.24
C ASP A 147 15.87 -18.04 -3.86
N GLU A 148 15.04 -17.33 -3.09
CA GLU A 148 14.40 -16.07 -3.50
C GLU A 148 15.40 -14.95 -3.79
N ASN A 149 16.67 -15.06 -3.36
CA ASN A 149 17.72 -14.08 -3.69
C ASN A 149 18.36 -14.35 -5.05
N ALA A 150 18.21 -15.56 -5.58
CA ALA A 150 18.74 -15.95 -6.89
C ALA A 150 17.74 -15.60 -8.00
N SER A 151 18.00 -14.51 -8.73
CA SER A 151 17.13 -14.07 -9.86
C SER A 151 16.92 -15.18 -10.89
N GLY A 152 17.94 -16.00 -11.17
CA GLY A 152 17.85 -17.12 -12.11
C GLY A 152 16.88 -18.23 -11.67
N GLU A 153 16.60 -18.35 -10.38
CA GLU A 153 15.63 -19.32 -9.86
C GLU A 153 14.21 -18.73 -9.75
N VAL A 154 14.11 -17.44 -9.42
CA VAL A 154 12.82 -16.72 -9.28
C VAL A 154 12.18 -16.44 -10.64
N ALA A 155 12.97 -16.00 -11.64
CA ALA A 155 12.47 -15.58 -12.94
C ALA A 155 11.64 -16.66 -13.66
N PRO A 156 11.99 -17.97 -13.67
CA PRO A 156 11.18 -19.01 -14.29
C PRO A 156 9.80 -19.20 -13.65
N LEU A 157 9.66 -18.98 -12.33
CA LEU A 157 8.36 -19.06 -11.63
C LEU A 157 7.49 -17.87 -11.99
N LEU A 158 8.05 -16.66 -12.01
CA LEU A 158 7.35 -15.45 -12.40
C LEU A 158 6.96 -15.49 -13.89
N ALA A 159 7.83 -16.05 -14.76
CA ALA A 159 7.53 -16.27 -16.16
C ALA A 159 6.35 -17.22 -16.35
N PHE A 160 6.28 -18.32 -15.60
CA PHE A 160 5.15 -19.24 -15.62
C PHE A 160 3.84 -18.54 -15.21
N LEU A 161 3.84 -17.74 -14.14
CA LEU A 161 2.66 -16.98 -13.73
C LEU A 161 2.24 -15.96 -14.79
N ARG A 162 3.20 -15.30 -15.46
CA ARG A 162 2.94 -14.41 -16.60
C ARG A 162 2.36 -15.17 -17.79
N GLU A 163 2.81 -16.40 -18.04
CA GLU A 163 2.26 -17.25 -19.09
C GLU A 163 0.80 -17.62 -18.82
N LEU A 164 0.46 -18.01 -17.58
CA LEU A 164 -0.92 -18.26 -17.16
C LEU A 164 -1.80 -17.02 -17.39
N GLN A 165 -1.31 -15.84 -16.96
CA GLN A 165 -2.01 -14.57 -17.17
C GLN A 165 -2.35 -14.36 -18.65
N ARG A 166 -1.37 -14.49 -19.54
CA ARG A 166 -1.55 -14.26 -20.99
C ARG A 166 -2.45 -15.31 -21.64
N ARG A 167 -2.30 -16.58 -21.25
CA ARG A 167 -3.04 -17.70 -21.83
C ARG A 167 -4.52 -17.64 -21.46
N HIS A 168 -4.83 -17.26 -20.24
CA HIS A 168 -6.19 -17.31 -19.71
C HIS A 168 -6.87 -15.94 -19.59
N GLY A 169 -6.17 -14.85 -19.83
CA GLY A 169 -6.71 -13.48 -19.67
C GLY A 169 -7.15 -13.21 -18.23
N LEU A 170 -6.33 -13.63 -17.25
CA LEU A 170 -6.65 -13.44 -15.82
C LEU A 170 -5.61 -12.54 -15.15
N ALA A 171 -6.02 -11.84 -14.09
CA ALA A 171 -5.07 -11.15 -13.23
C ALA A 171 -4.41 -12.12 -12.24
N VAL A 172 -3.15 -11.87 -11.86
CA VAL A 172 -2.40 -12.69 -10.90
C VAL A 172 -1.81 -11.81 -9.80
N LEU A 173 -2.13 -12.12 -8.57
CA LEU A 173 -1.60 -11.49 -7.39
C LEU A 173 -0.78 -12.48 -6.58
N VAL A 174 0.43 -12.09 -6.22
CA VAL A 174 1.32 -12.84 -5.34
C VAL A 174 1.57 -12.04 -4.07
N VAL A 175 1.32 -12.64 -2.92
CA VAL A 175 1.68 -12.01 -1.64
C VAL A 175 3.13 -12.36 -1.30
N HIS A 176 3.93 -11.33 -1.01
CA HIS A 176 5.36 -11.51 -0.76
C HIS A 176 5.83 -10.73 0.47
N HIS A 177 6.87 -11.22 1.13
CA HIS A 177 7.44 -10.56 2.30
C HIS A 177 8.45 -9.49 1.90
N SER A 178 8.40 -8.33 2.57
CA SER A 178 9.46 -7.33 2.49
C SER A 178 10.63 -7.64 3.45
N LYS A 179 11.79 -7.02 3.20
CA LYS A 179 12.95 -7.08 4.10
C LYS A 179 12.59 -6.40 5.43
N LYS A 180 13.07 -6.96 6.54
CA LYS A 180 12.97 -6.30 7.85
C LYS A 180 13.73 -4.98 7.84
N GLY A 181 13.15 -3.92 8.39
CA GLY A 181 13.79 -2.60 8.46
C GLY A 181 13.79 -1.81 7.16
N ALA A 182 13.08 -2.24 6.12
CA ALA A 182 12.96 -1.53 4.84
C ALA A 182 12.15 -0.22 4.92
N GLY A 183 11.80 0.22 6.11
CA GLY A 183 10.94 1.40 6.36
C GLY A 183 11.43 2.74 5.76
N HIS A 184 12.69 2.84 5.37
CA HIS A 184 13.29 4.02 4.72
C HIS A 184 13.58 3.82 3.22
N MET A 185 13.30 2.63 2.67
CA MET A 185 13.50 2.33 1.24
C MET A 185 12.25 2.70 0.44
N ARG A 186 12.45 2.98 -0.86
CA ARG A 186 11.32 3.10 -1.81
C ARG A 186 10.58 1.77 -1.85
N ALA A 187 9.26 1.83 -2.03
CA ALA A 187 8.34 0.69 -1.92
C ALA A 187 8.82 -0.56 -2.69
N GLY A 188 9.21 -0.41 -3.98
CA GLY A 188 9.70 -1.53 -4.79
C GLY A 188 11.04 -2.12 -4.37
N GLN A 189 11.91 -1.34 -3.72
CA GLN A 189 13.22 -1.80 -3.22
C GLN A 189 13.12 -2.54 -1.88
N ALA A 190 11.98 -2.42 -1.22
CA ALA A 190 11.71 -3.02 0.09
C ALA A 190 11.41 -4.51 0.01
N LEU A 191 11.12 -5.08 -1.16
CA LEU A 191 10.80 -6.50 -1.32
C LEU A 191 12.02 -7.37 -0.94
N ARG A 192 11.73 -8.49 -0.26
CA ARG A 192 12.74 -9.51 0.05
C ARG A 192 13.13 -10.24 -1.23
N GLY A 193 14.41 -10.60 -1.37
CA GLY A 193 14.91 -11.37 -2.50
C GLY A 193 15.24 -10.52 -3.72
N SER A 194 15.00 -11.06 -4.90
CA SER A 194 15.35 -10.48 -6.19
C SER A 194 14.54 -9.25 -6.55
N SER A 195 15.18 -8.27 -7.25
CA SER A 195 14.51 -7.13 -7.89
C SER A 195 13.49 -7.54 -8.96
N GLU A 196 13.51 -8.81 -9.38
CA GLU A 196 12.59 -9.39 -10.35
C GLU A 196 11.12 -9.20 -9.96
N PHE A 197 10.78 -9.31 -8.67
CA PHE A 197 9.40 -9.14 -8.20
C PHE A 197 8.83 -7.76 -8.54
N HIS A 198 9.61 -6.70 -8.31
CA HIS A 198 9.17 -5.35 -8.62
C HIS A 198 9.07 -5.12 -10.13
N ALA A 199 10.08 -5.57 -10.88
CA ALA A 199 10.11 -5.43 -12.34
C ALA A 199 9.02 -6.24 -13.06
N TRP A 200 8.63 -7.40 -12.49
CA TRP A 200 7.62 -8.27 -13.04
C TRP A 200 6.20 -7.68 -12.96
N GLY A 201 5.89 -6.94 -11.88
CA GLY A 201 4.54 -6.46 -11.61
C GLY A 201 4.08 -5.36 -12.57
N ASP A 202 2.83 -5.46 -13.02
CA ASP A 202 2.10 -4.41 -13.74
C ASP A 202 1.32 -3.54 -12.76
N SER A 203 0.81 -4.14 -11.66
CA SER A 203 0.20 -3.48 -10.52
C SER A 203 0.80 -4.04 -9.24
N ASN A 204 1.47 -3.20 -8.46
CA ASN A 204 2.07 -3.59 -7.20
C ASN A 204 1.44 -2.81 -6.04
N ALA A 205 1.25 -3.48 -4.91
CA ALA A 205 0.76 -2.88 -3.68
C ALA A 205 1.79 -3.08 -2.56
N TYR A 206 2.06 -2.02 -1.81
CA TYR A 206 3.01 -2.06 -0.71
C TYR A 206 2.33 -1.61 0.57
N ILE A 207 2.41 -2.45 1.60
CA ILE A 207 1.77 -2.17 2.88
C ILE A 207 2.85 -1.96 3.93
N LYS A 208 2.80 -0.81 4.59
CA LYS A 208 3.71 -0.43 5.66
C LYS A 208 2.94 -0.17 6.94
N ARG A 209 3.38 -0.77 8.04
CA ARG A 209 2.80 -0.50 9.37
C ARG A 209 3.13 0.92 9.81
N THR A 210 2.11 1.68 10.22
CA THR A 210 2.24 3.08 10.66
C THR A 210 1.76 3.32 12.08
N GLY A 211 1.07 2.34 12.67
CA GLY A 211 0.61 2.34 14.04
C GLY A 211 0.33 0.91 14.51
N ASP A 212 -0.25 0.76 15.71
CA ASP A 212 -0.56 -0.57 16.25
C ASP A 212 -1.62 -1.29 15.40
N ASP A 213 -2.66 -0.59 15.00
CA ASP A 213 -3.77 -1.13 14.20
C ASP A 213 -3.91 -0.46 12.83
N THR A 214 -2.93 0.35 12.41
CA THR A 214 -2.98 1.08 11.15
C THR A 214 -1.81 0.75 10.24
N VAL A 215 -2.11 0.73 8.93
CA VAL A 215 -1.12 0.54 7.88
C VAL A 215 -1.32 1.59 6.79
N THR A 216 -0.25 1.90 6.07
CA THR A 216 -0.30 2.69 4.84
C THR A 216 -0.18 1.75 3.65
N LEU A 217 -1.14 1.82 2.74
CA LEU A 217 -1.14 1.17 1.44
C LEU A 217 -0.67 2.16 0.37
N THR A 218 0.35 1.79 -0.37
CA THR A 218 0.81 2.48 -1.58
C THR A 218 0.67 1.54 -2.76
N VAL A 219 0.11 2.01 -3.87
CA VAL A 219 0.01 1.23 -5.11
C VAL A 219 0.87 1.86 -6.20
N GLU A 220 1.43 1.03 -7.05
CA GLU A 220 2.22 1.42 -8.22
C GLU A 220 1.73 0.67 -9.44
N HIS A 221 1.56 1.38 -10.56
CA HIS A 221 1.10 0.79 -11.82
C HIS A 221 2.10 1.08 -12.92
N ARG A 222 2.34 0.09 -13.80
CA ARG A 222 3.23 0.25 -14.96
C ARG A 222 2.65 1.21 -16.00
N ALA A 223 1.35 1.17 -16.22
CA ALA A 223 0.67 1.85 -17.33
C ALA A 223 -0.42 2.83 -16.88
N ALA A 224 -0.48 3.19 -15.60
CA ALA A 224 -1.46 4.12 -15.06
C ALA A 224 -0.86 4.96 -13.93
N PRO A 225 -1.39 6.16 -13.67
CA PRO A 225 -1.03 6.93 -12.48
C PRO A 225 -1.39 6.18 -11.20
N SER A 226 -0.58 6.38 -10.16
CA SER A 226 -0.86 5.85 -8.82
C SER A 226 -1.68 6.85 -8.02
N ILE A 227 -2.57 6.35 -7.18
CA ILE A 227 -3.30 7.17 -6.21
C ILE A 227 -2.40 7.55 -5.02
N PRO A 228 -2.73 8.63 -4.27
CA PRO A 228 -2.06 8.93 -3.02
C PRO A 228 -2.12 7.75 -2.04
N PRO A 229 -1.11 7.60 -1.16
CA PRO A 229 -1.12 6.54 -0.16
C PRO A 229 -2.37 6.56 0.72
N LEU A 230 -2.95 5.40 0.96
CA LEU A 230 -4.15 5.22 1.78
C LEU A 230 -3.78 4.76 3.18
N THR A 231 -4.41 5.32 4.20
CA THR A 231 -4.36 4.77 5.54
C THR A 231 -5.49 3.74 5.69
N LEU A 232 -5.13 2.52 6.10
CA LEU A 232 -6.07 1.43 6.37
C LEU A 232 -5.99 1.01 7.82
N GLU A 233 -7.11 0.59 8.38
CA GLU A 233 -7.18 -0.06 9.69
C GLU A 233 -8.08 -1.28 9.67
N LEU A 234 -7.90 -2.19 10.64
CA LEU A 234 -8.82 -3.31 10.87
C LEU A 234 -10.01 -2.81 11.69
N ALA A 235 -11.20 -2.91 11.11
CA ALA A 235 -12.47 -2.61 11.79
C ALA A 235 -13.22 -3.89 12.12
N THR A 236 -13.62 -4.03 13.39
CA THR A 236 -14.43 -5.17 13.85
C THR A 236 -15.90 -4.90 13.55
N ASN A 237 -16.59 -5.89 13.01
CA ASN A 237 -18.03 -5.91 12.86
C ASN A 237 -18.63 -7.11 13.63
N ARG A 238 -19.96 -7.31 13.56
CA ARG A 238 -20.65 -8.38 14.31
C ARG A 238 -20.21 -9.79 13.92
N VAL A 239 -19.69 -9.99 12.72
CA VAL A 239 -19.33 -11.31 12.14
C VAL A 239 -17.83 -11.55 12.21
N GLY A 240 -17.02 -10.49 12.09
CA GLY A 240 -15.57 -10.62 12.02
C GLY A 240 -14.87 -9.28 11.86
N VAL A 241 -13.81 -9.27 11.08
CA VAL A 241 -12.94 -8.11 10.86
C VAL A 241 -12.80 -7.85 9.37
N ALA A 242 -12.76 -6.57 8.98
CA ALA A 242 -12.51 -6.14 7.62
C ALA A 242 -11.58 -4.91 7.63
N LEU A 243 -10.85 -4.65 6.54
CA LEU A 243 -10.11 -3.42 6.37
C LEU A 243 -11.05 -2.26 6.03
N ARG A 244 -10.76 -1.07 6.53
CA ARG A 244 -11.41 0.16 6.08
C ARG A 244 -10.40 1.24 5.77
N VAL A 245 -10.74 2.12 4.84
CA VAL A 245 -9.99 3.34 4.60
C VAL A 245 -10.28 4.32 5.72
N VAL A 246 -9.23 4.85 6.32
CA VAL A 246 -9.35 5.95 7.28
C VAL A 246 -9.14 7.24 6.51
N ASP A 247 -10.24 7.94 6.24
CA ASP A 247 -10.15 9.32 5.77
C ASP A 247 -9.70 10.17 6.95
N ARG A 248 -8.41 10.46 7.01
CA ARG A 248 -7.92 11.47 7.93
C ARG A 248 -8.42 12.83 7.45
N SER A 249 -9.63 13.16 7.81
CA SER A 249 -10.12 14.55 7.88
C SER A 249 -9.55 15.23 9.12
N THR A 250 -8.25 15.18 9.30
CA THR A 250 -7.50 16.10 10.13
C THR A 250 -6.75 17.01 9.15
N PRO A 251 -6.69 18.32 9.39
CA PRO A 251 -5.82 19.14 8.57
C PRO A 251 -4.45 18.46 8.61
N SER A 252 -4.02 17.95 7.47
CA SER A 252 -2.66 17.48 7.30
C SER A 252 -1.79 18.73 7.49
N VAL A 253 -1.26 18.89 8.68
CA VAL A 253 0.04 19.49 8.76
C VAL A 253 0.90 18.50 7.98
N GLU A 254 1.13 18.78 6.69
CA GLU A 254 2.12 18.08 5.89
C GLU A 254 3.35 17.95 6.79
N PRO A 255 3.94 16.75 6.93
CA PRO A 255 5.17 16.66 7.71
C PRO A 255 6.11 17.68 7.08
N PRO A 256 6.64 18.63 7.86
CA PRO A 256 7.36 19.79 7.36
C PRO A 256 8.33 19.32 6.27
N SER A 257 8.11 19.77 5.03
CA SER A 257 8.78 19.28 3.83
C SER A 257 10.27 19.65 3.85
N SER A 258 10.60 20.68 4.61
CA SER A 258 11.96 21.15 4.81
C SER A 258 12.43 20.95 6.26
N ILE A 259 13.75 20.87 6.44
CA ILE A 259 14.35 20.82 7.79
C ILE A 259 14.01 22.08 8.57
N ASP A 260 13.85 23.22 7.93
CA ASP A 260 13.48 24.50 8.54
C ASP A 260 12.08 24.43 9.15
N GLU A 261 11.11 23.93 8.42
CA GLU A 261 9.74 23.75 8.90
C GLU A 261 9.68 22.79 10.08
N ARG A 262 10.49 21.70 10.05
CA ARG A 262 10.61 20.77 11.19
C ARG A 262 11.20 21.44 12.43
N ILE A 263 12.26 22.24 12.27
CA ILE A 263 12.86 22.99 13.36
C ILE A 263 11.84 23.96 13.95
N ILE A 264 11.12 24.70 13.11
CA ILE A 264 10.11 25.67 13.53
C ILE A 264 8.96 24.98 14.27
N ALA A 265 8.44 23.87 13.74
CA ALA A 265 7.36 23.11 14.37
C ALA A 265 7.76 22.59 15.76
N ILE A 266 8.97 22.01 15.90
CA ILE A 266 9.47 21.51 17.19
C ILE A 266 9.64 22.65 18.20
N LEU A 267 10.16 23.81 17.75
CA LEU A 267 10.34 24.96 18.63
C LEU A 267 9.01 25.65 18.99
N ALA A 268 8.00 25.58 18.11
CA ALA A 268 6.65 26.11 18.38
C ALA A 268 5.90 25.33 19.48
N GLU A 269 6.15 24.01 19.58
CA GLU A 269 5.54 23.15 20.59
C GLU A 269 6.17 23.32 21.98
N SER A 270 7.30 24.01 22.09
CA SER A 270 8.03 24.15 23.35
C SER A 270 8.00 25.60 23.90
N GLN A 271 7.56 25.74 25.14
CA GLN A 271 7.61 27.01 25.85
C GLN A 271 9.02 27.38 26.34
N GLU A 272 9.92 26.40 26.47
CA GLU A 272 11.28 26.56 26.95
C GLU A 272 12.29 26.37 25.81
N PRO A 273 13.49 27.01 25.91
CA PRO A 273 14.56 26.82 24.94
C PRO A 273 14.98 25.34 24.86
N ILE A 274 15.07 24.79 23.63
CA ILE A 274 15.48 23.42 23.41
C ILE A 274 16.98 23.32 23.13
N PRO A 275 17.74 22.52 23.92
CA PRO A 275 19.17 22.31 23.68
C PRO A 275 19.43 21.62 22.34
N PHE A 276 20.54 21.96 21.66
CA PHE A 276 20.89 21.43 20.35
C PHE A 276 20.83 19.90 20.24
N PRO A 277 21.35 19.08 21.18
CA PRO A 277 21.30 17.63 21.09
C PRO A 277 19.86 17.10 21.06
N LYS A 278 18.95 17.66 21.85
CA LYS A 278 17.53 17.30 21.90
C LYS A 278 16.83 17.69 20.59
N LEU A 279 17.05 18.92 20.12
CA LEU A 279 16.47 19.43 18.87
C LEU A 279 16.94 18.61 17.67
N ARG A 280 18.24 18.27 17.58
CA ARG A 280 18.79 17.39 16.54
C ARG A 280 18.11 16.01 16.54
N GLY A 281 17.95 15.43 17.72
CA GLY A 281 17.30 14.12 17.86
C GLY A 281 15.86 14.13 17.33
N GLN A 282 15.11 15.17 17.64
CA GLN A 282 13.72 15.35 17.19
C GLN A 282 13.63 15.66 15.68
N CYS A 283 14.57 16.42 15.11
CA CYS A 283 14.63 16.69 13.68
C CYS A 283 14.99 15.48 12.82
N ARG A 284 15.53 14.39 13.40
CA ARG A 284 15.99 13.18 12.70
C ARG A 284 16.89 13.49 11.49
N ALA A 285 17.80 14.46 11.63
CA ALA A 285 18.69 14.91 10.57
C ALA A 285 20.16 14.92 11.01
N ARG A 286 21.09 15.01 10.04
CA ARG A 286 22.52 15.07 10.33
C ARG A 286 22.87 16.35 11.09
N SER A 287 23.76 16.27 12.10
CA SER A 287 24.15 17.40 12.94
C SER A 287 24.59 18.64 12.15
N ALA A 288 25.41 18.44 11.11
CA ALA A 288 25.88 19.53 10.26
C ALA A 288 24.74 20.29 9.57
N THR A 289 23.74 19.54 9.04
CA THR A 289 22.59 20.12 8.35
C THR A 289 21.70 20.89 9.34
N VAL A 290 21.41 20.33 10.52
CA VAL A 290 20.59 21.00 11.53
C VAL A 290 21.30 22.28 12.01
N HIS A 291 22.63 22.21 12.20
CA HIS A 291 23.43 23.37 12.61
C HIS A 291 23.42 24.50 11.58
N GLN A 292 23.60 24.15 10.29
CA GLN A 292 23.56 25.10 9.17
C GLN A 292 22.19 25.78 9.06
N ARG A 293 21.10 25.00 9.19
CA ARG A 293 19.73 25.54 9.08
C ARG A 293 19.35 26.40 10.28
N LEU A 294 19.76 26.01 11.49
CA LEU A 294 19.59 26.86 12.70
C LEU A 294 20.33 28.19 12.58
N ALA A 295 21.57 28.20 12.05
CA ALA A 295 22.31 29.42 11.81
C ALA A 295 21.57 30.34 10.82
N ALA A 296 21.03 29.77 9.71
CA ALA A 296 20.25 30.54 8.75
C ALA A 296 18.95 31.10 9.34
N LEU A 297 18.21 30.30 10.12
CA LEU A 297 16.99 30.74 10.80
C LEU A 297 17.23 31.76 11.87
N THR A 298 18.39 31.69 12.56
CA THR A 298 18.80 32.71 13.55
C THR A 298 19.17 34.03 12.86
N LEU A 299 19.89 33.96 11.74
CA LEU A 299 20.22 35.14 10.92
C LEU A 299 18.96 35.80 10.35
N ALA A 300 17.95 34.99 9.97
CA ALA A 300 16.65 35.46 9.51
C ALA A 300 15.73 35.97 10.63
N GLY A 301 16.20 36.00 11.88
CA GLY A 301 15.43 36.48 13.03
C GLY A 301 14.25 35.59 13.45
N ARG A 302 14.12 34.37 12.89
CA ARG A 302 13.01 33.44 13.18
C ARG A 302 13.25 32.57 14.41
N VAL A 303 14.50 32.33 14.76
CA VAL A 303 14.94 31.55 15.92
C VAL A 303 15.95 32.33 16.72
N SER A 304 15.83 32.36 18.05
CA SER A 304 16.82 32.94 18.96
C SER A 304 17.64 31.82 19.61
N LYS A 305 18.95 32.08 19.77
CA LYS A 305 19.88 31.21 20.49
C LYS A 305 20.20 31.82 21.86
N SER A 306 20.11 31.01 22.92
CA SER A 306 20.49 31.33 24.28
C SER A 306 21.50 30.30 24.83
N PRO A 307 22.14 30.52 26.00
CA PRO A 307 22.93 29.49 26.67
C PRO A 307 22.14 28.18 26.96
N LEU A 308 20.84 28.29 27.11
CA LEU A 308 19.93 27.16 27.40
C LEU A 308 19.45 26.41 26.14
N GLY A 309 19.63 26.97 24.94
CA GLY A 309 19.18 26.34 23.69
C GLY A 309 18.57 27.31 22.69
N TYR A 310 17.73 26.80 21.81
CA TYR A 310 17.05 27.53 20.73
C TYR A 310 15.56 27.68 21.03
N ARG A 311 14.96 28.82 20.69
CA ARG A 311 13.53 29.08 20.77
C ARG A 311 13.02 29.85 19.55
N LEU A 312 11.74 29.77 19.27
CA LEU A 312 11.11 30.57 18.21
C LEU A 312 11.05 32.05 18.64
N VAL A 313 11.29 32.96 17.71
CA VAL A 313 11.06 34.39 17.89
C VAL A 313 9.65 34.69 17.41
N GLY A 314 8.75 35.18 18.31
CA GLY A 314 7.34 35.48 17.99
C GLY A 314 6.40 34.32 18.21
N GLY A 315 6.26 33.79 19.44
CA GLY A 315 5.20 32.90 19.90
C GLY A 315 4.20 33.67 20.76
N VAL A 316 3.01 33.84 20.21
CA VAL A 316 1.74 34.10 20.91
C VAL A 316 1.76 35.20 21.98
N GLN A 317 1.78 36.49 21.54
CA GLN A 317 1.28 37.61 22.37
C GLN A 317 0.89 38.90 21.61
N GLU A 318 0.82 38.90 20.27
CA GLU A 318 0.46 40.12 19.52
C GLU A 318 -0.87 40.07 18.74
N LEU A 319 -1.78 39.16 19.04
CA LEU A 319 -3.11 39.13 18.43
C LEU A 319 -4.26 39.50 19.39
N GLN A 320 -3.97 39.90 20.63
CA GLN A 320 -5.00 40.34 21.58
C GLN A 320 -4.96 41.80 21.95
N THR A 321 -4.02 42.60 21.45
CA THR A 321 -3.91 44.06 21.79
C THR A 321 -4.24 45.01 20.64
N ARG A 322 -4.84 44.51 19.53
CA ARG A 322 -5.32 45.39 18.44
C ARG A 322 -6.84 45.50 18.32
N HIS A 323 -7.59 45.03 19.33
CA HIS A 323 -9.06 45.14 19.33
C HIS A 323 -9.61 45.97 20.52
N GLU A 324 -8.76 46.62 21.29
CA GLU A 324 -9.23 47.45 22.44
C GLU A 324 -8.80 48.95 22.38
N GLU A 325 -8.22 49.43 21.26
CA GLU A 325 -7.83 50.85 21.17
C GLU A 325 -8.63 51.69 20.15
N ASP A 326 -9.75 51.17 19.60
CA ASP A 326 -10.59 51.93 18.66
C ASP A 326 -12.05 52.15 19.15
N LEU A 327 -12.27 52.21 20.46
CA LEU A 327 -13.59 52.59 21.02
C LEU A 327 -13.41 53.49 22.24
N ASP A 328 -12.85 54.69 22.08
CA ASP A 328 -13.10 55.84 22.96
C ASP A 328 -12.67 57.14 22.25
N ASP A 329 -13.58 57.74 21.55
CA ASP A 329 -13.53 59.20 21.32
C ASP A 329 -14.94 59.74 21.45
N PRO A 330 -15.32 60.30 22.63
CA PRO A 330 -16.56 61.07 22.78
C PRO A 330 -16.19 62.54 22.61
N ASP A 331 -16.55 63.15 21.48
CA ASP A 331 -17.01 64.53 21.45
C ASP A 331 -16.96 65.17 20.05
N SER A 332 -18.12 65.66 19.71
CA SER A 332 -18.33 66.99 19.14
C SER A 332 -18.87 67.11 17.72
N PRO A 333 -19.55 68.21 17.46
CA PRO A 333 -20.84 68.68 18.05
C PRO A 333 -22.00 68.47 17.14
#